data_ed1eb1cff8110ac2e3753d57321d56a3
#
_entry.id   ed1eb1cff8110ac2e3753d57321d56a3
#
_cell.length_a   1.000
_cell.length_b   1.000
_cell.length_c   1.000
_cell.angle_alpha   90.00
_cell.angle_beta   90.00
_cell.angle_gamma   90.00
#
_symmetry.space_group_name_H-M   'P 1'
#
loop_
_entity.id
_entity.type
_entity.pdbx_description
1 polymer ?
#
loop_
_entity_poly.entity_id
_entity_poly.type
_entity_poly.pdbx_seq_one_letter_code
_entity_poly.pdbx_strand_id
1 'polypeptide(L)'
;MELQKMFIDGEWVEGSTGKSVPTLNPSNGEVLAMVTEGNVEDVDKAIAAAKKSFYVTREWRDMDSQTRADILLQIADAIDAEKEDFAKLDCMDHGKPLREAEADVDDAVHCFRYYAGLLKMPQGGVYEVNEGFGKMHSYTVHEPVGVCGLITPWNYPLLMGVWKLAPALAAGNSVVFKPSSNCVLSCVKLFGIFEKIGMPKGSVNLILGPGGITGNRIAESKDVDMVTFTGSTEGSFSVASKFGIKSTTSLSKSARYACCVIFCRRASV
;
A
#
# COMPACT_ATOMS: atom_id res chain seq x y z
N MET A 1 -2.93 23.84 -14.74
CA MET A 1 -2.09 22.75 -14.22
C MET A 1 -2.97 21.93 -13.31
N GLU A 2 -3.03 20.61 -13.50
CA GLU A 2 -3.92 19.73 -12.76
C GLU A 2 -3.47 19.55 -11.32
N LEU A 3 -4.41 19.55 -10.36
CA LEU A 3 -4.14 19.29 -8.94
C LEU A 3 -4.33 17.79 -8.67
N GLN A 4 -3.25 17.13 -8.27
CA GLN A 4 -3.29 15.74 -7.82
C GLN A 4 -3.79 15.69 -6.38
N LYS A 5 -4.87 14.94 -6.16
CA LYS A 5 -5.60 14.87 -4.88
C LYS A 5 -5.32 13.55 -4.15
N MET A 6 -5.59 13.52 -2.86
CA MET A 6 -5.67 12.30 -2.07
C MET A 6 -6.97 11.56 -2.38
N PHE A 7 -6.98 10.23 -2.16
CA PHE A 7 -8.17 9.40 -2.31
C PHE A 7 -8.54 8.79 -0.96
N ILE A 8 -9.66 9.22 -0.39
CA ILE A 8 -10.09 8.82 0.95
C ILE A 8 -11.57 8.43 0.93
N ASP A 9 -11.89 7.27 1.47
CA ASP A 9 -13.26 6.70 1.56
C ASP A 9 -14.00 6.68 0.20
N GLY A 10 -13.26 6.44 -0.89
CA GLY A 10 -13.80 6.37 -2.25
C GLY A 10 -14.00 7.73 -2.93
N GLU A 11 -13.38 8.80 -2.41
CA GLU A 11 -13.51 10.15 -2.95
C GLU A 11 -12.16 10.85 -3.09
N TRP A 12 -12.01 11.67 -4.14
CA TRP A 12 -10.84 12.52 -4.34
C TRP A 12 -10.97 13.79 -3.50
N VAL A 13 -10.05 13.97 -2.56
CA VAL A 13 -10.07 15.07 -1.61
C VAL A 13 -8.80 15.91 -1.66
N GLU A 14 -8.94 17.21 -1.46
CA GLU A 14 -7.84 18.12 -1.22
C GLU A 14 -7.40 18.04 0.25
N GLY A 15 -6.13 18.38 0.52
CA GLY A 15 -5.64 18.43 1.90
C GLY A 15 -6.39 19.46 2.74
N SER A 16 -6.63 19.13 4.01
CA SER A 16 -7.36 20.00 4.94
C SER A 16 -6.72 21.39 5.13
N THR A 17 -5.43 21.53 4.81
CA THR A 17 -4.71 22.82 4.86
C THR A 17 -4.85 23.67 3.59
N GLY A 18 -5.35 23.10 2.48
CA GLY A 18 -5.38 23.73 1.16
C GLY A 18 -3.99 23.93 0.53
N LYS A 19 -2.92 23.38 1.13
CA LYS A 19 -1.56 23.48 0.59
C LYS A 19 -1.34 22.49 -0.53
N SER A 20 -0.58 22.93 -1.53
CA SER A 20 -0.07 22.09 -2.60
C SER A 20 1.38 22.41 -2.92
N VAL A 21 2.11 21.43 -3.42
CA VAL A 21 3.50 21.56 -3.86
C VAL A 21 3.65 21.08 -5.30
N PRO A 22 4.56 21.65 -6.09
CA PRO A 22 4.80 21.17 -7.42
C PRO A 22 5.57 19.85 -7.39
N THR A 23 5.22 18.89 -8.25
CA THR A 23 6.14 17.83 -8.65
C THR A 23 6.84 18.21 -9.94
N LEU A 24 8.14 17.92 -10.00
CA LEU A 24 9.02 18.42 -11.05
C LEU A 24 9.57 17.27 -11.89
N ASN A 25 9.69 17.50 -13.19
CA ASN A 25 10.48 16.63 -14.05
C ASN A 25 11.97 16.85 -13.71
N PRO A 26 12.68 15.84 -13.18
CA PRO A 26 14.07 16.00 -12.78
C PRO A 26 15.03 16.21 -13.95
N SER A 27 14.60 15.93 -15.19
CA SER A 27 15.45 16.10 -16.38
C SER A 27 15.56 17.54 -16.85
N ASN A 28 14.54 18.37 -16.61
CA ASN A 28 14.48 19.75 -17.12
C ASN A 28 13.95 20.77 -16.10
N GLY A 29 13.49 20.32 -14.91
CA GLY A 29 12.95 21.18 -13.86
C GLY A 29 11.54 21.72 -14.12
N GLU A 30 10.87 21.29 -15.18
CA GLU A 30 9.50 21.71 -15.47
C GLU A 30 8.51 21.14 -14.45
N VAL A 31 7.49 21.93 -14.10
CA VAL A 31 6.41 21.48 -13.23
C VAL A 31 5.46 20.55 -14.00
N LEU A 32 5.34 19.32 -13.56
CA LEU A 32 4.43 18.32 -14.14
C LEU A 32 2.99 18.51 -13.65
N ALA A 33 2.82 18.66 -12.34
CA ALA A 33 1.53 18.83 -11.70
C ALA A 33 1.68 19.54 -10.34
N MET A 34 0.57 20.02 -9.78
CA MET A 34 0.48 20.39 -8.37
C MET A 34 -0.01 19.19 -7.57
N VAL A 35 0.57 18.94 -6.42
CA VAL A 35 0.25 17.80 -5.55
C VAL A 35 -0.25 18.34 -4.21
N THR A 36 -1.42 17.90 -3.79
CA THR A 36 -1.97 18.22 -2.46
C THR A 36 -1.03 17.76 -1.35
N GLU A 37 -0.78 18.62 -0.37
CA GLU A 37 0.02 18.32 0.81
C GLU A 37 -0.88 17.97 2.00
N GLY A 38 -1.03 16.67 2.25
CA GLY A 38 -1.78 16.14 3.39
C GLY A 38 -1.07 16.36 4.73
N ASN A 39 -1.83 16.36 5.79
CA ASN A 39 -1.38 16.53 7.16
C ASN A 39 -1.88 15.39 8.08
N VAL A 40 -1.71 15.56 9.39
CA VAL A 40 -2.14 14.58 10.42
C VAL A 40 -3.65 14.31 10.36
N GLU A 41 -4.47 15.35 10.18
CA GLU A 41 -5.94 15.23 10.13
C GLU A 41 -6.39 14.39 8.92
N ASP A 42 -5.76 14.61 7.77
CA ASP A 42 -6.07 13.85 6.55
C ASP A 42 -5.71 12.37 6.70
N VAL A 43 -4.57 12.08 7.35
CA VAL A 43 -4.17 10.70 7.68
C VAL A 43 -5.18 10.06 8.64
N ASP A 44 -5.64 10.79 9.66
CA ASP A 44 -6.63 10.28 10.60
C ASP A 44 -7.98 9.97 9.92
N LYS A 45 -8.42 10.79 8.97
CA LYS A 45 -9.60 10.52 8.13
C LYS A 45 -9.42 9.23 7.31
N ALA A 46 -8.27 9.05 6.68
CA ALA A 46 -7.99 7.84 5.89
C ALA A 46 -7.93 6.57 6.76
N ILE A 47 -7.31 6.66 7.94
CA ILE A 47 -7.27 5.55 8.90
C ILE A 47 -8.69 5.23 9.40
N ALA A 48 -9.50 6.23 9.70
CA ALA A 48 -10.88 6.04 10.14
C ALA A 48 -11.73 5.38 9.04
N ALA A 49 -11.55 5.79 7.78
CA ALA A 49 -12.20 5.17 6.62
C ALA A 49 -11.78 3.70 6.46
N ALA A 50 -10.49 3.41 6.51
CA ALA A 50 -9.97 2.04 6.43
C ALA A 50 -10.48 1.17 7.59
N LYS A 51 -10.50 1.70 8.82
CA LYS A 51 -11.02 1.02 10.00
C LYS A 51 -12.52 0.72 9.87
N LYS A 52 -13.32 1.68 9.40
CA LYS A 52 -14.74 1.49 9.13
C LYS A 52 -14.94 0.42 8.07
N SER A 53 -14.20 0.48 6.97
CA SER A 53 -14.25 -0.52 5.89
C SER A 53 -13.95 -1.93 6.41
N PHE A 54 -12.90 -2.10 7.21
CA PHE A 54 -12.46 -3.41 7.69
C PHE A 54 -13.33 -3.98 8.81
N TYR A 55 -13.70 -3.16 9.80
CA TYR A 55 -14.36 -3.66 11.03
C TYR A 55 -15.87 -3.50 11.03
N VAL A 56 -16.44 -2.59 10.20
CA VAL A 56 -17.87 -2.26 10.21
C VAL A 56 -18.56 -2.71 8.94
N THR A 57 -18.20 -2.15 7.77
CA THR A 57 -18.85 -2.51 6.50
C THR A 57 -18.43 -3.87 6.00
N ARG A 58 -17.16 -4.22 6.12
CA ARG A 58 -16.56 -5.53 5.86
C ARG A 58 -16.71 -6.04 4.41
N GLU A 59 -17.15 -5.20 3.49
CA GLU A 59 -17.47 -5.58 2.11
C GLU A 59 -16.25 -6.21 1.41
N TRP A 60 -15.06 -5.58 1.48
CA TRP A 60 -13.83 -6.13 0.93
C TRP A 60 -13.30 -7.32 1.72
N ARG A 61 -13.32 -7.22 3.06
CA ARG A 61 -12.80 -8.24 3.96
C ARG A 61 -13.54 -9.58 3.80
N ASP A 62 -14.86 -9.54 3.77
CA ASP A 62 -15.72 -10.73 3.75
C ASP A 62 -16.04 -11.21 2.32
N MET A 63 -15.53 -10.51 1.29
CA MET A 63 -15.63 -10.93 -0.10
C MET A 63 -14.95 -12.28 -0.30
N ASP A 64 -15.57 -13.18 -1.04
CA ASP A 64 -14.97 -14.48 -1.33
C ASP A 64 -13.68 -14.35 -2.14
N SER A 65 -12.80 -15.35 -2.01
CA SER A 65 -11.47 -15.30 -2.61
C SER A 65 -11.48 -15.28 -4.13
N GLN A 66 -12.50 -15.90 -4.77
CA GLN A 66 -12.62 -15.92 -6.22
C GLN A 66 -12.97 -14.52 -6.76
N THR A 67 -13.99 -13.88 -6.20
CA THR A 67 -14.41 -12.52 -6.59
C THR A 67 -13.28 -11.52 -6.35
N ARG A 68 -12.58 -11.62 -5.21
CA ARG A 68 -11.43 -10.78 -4.91
C ARG A 68 -10.27 -10.99 -5.89
N ALA A 69 -10.00 -12.25 -6.28
CA ALA A 69 -9.00 -12.57 -7.30
C ALA A 69 -9.35 -11.96 -8.66
N ASP A 70 -10.62 -12.03 -9.06
CA ASP A 70 -11.08 -11.48 -10.33
C ASP A 70 -10.97 -9.94 -10.37
N ILE A 71 -11.19 -9.26 -9.24
CA ILE A 71 -10.93 -7.81 -9.12
C ILE A 71 -9.43 -7.51 -9.25
N LEU A 72 -8.54 -8.30 -8.62
CA LEU A 72 -7.10 -8.11 -8.79
C LEU A 72 -6.65 -8.33 -10.24
N LEU A 73 -7.26 -9.25 -10.98
CA LEU A 73 -7.01 -9.42 -12.41
C LEU A 73 -7.50 -8.22 -13.22
N GLN A 74 -8.66 -7.66 -12.91
CA GLN A 74 -9.16 -6.44 -13.56
C GLN A 74 -8.22 -5.26 -13.33
N ILE A 75 -7.63 -5.13 -12.12
CA ILE A 75 -6.61 -4.12 -11.82
C ILE A 75 -5.37 -4.34 -12.69
N ALA A 76 -4.88 -5.58 -12.77
CA ALA A 76 -3.73 -5.92 -13.60
C ALA A 76 -3.97 -5.59 -15.08
N ASP A 77 -5.12 -5.98 -15.60
CA ASP A 77 -5.48 -5.74 -17.01
C ASP A 77 -5.67 -4.24 -17.31
N ALA A 78 -6.18 -3.45 -16.36
CA ALA A 78 -6.29 -2.01 -16.50
C ALA A 78 -4.92 -1.31 -16.48
N ILE A 79 -3.97 -1.76 -15.66
CA ILE A 79 -2.59 -1.26 -15.66
C ILE A 79 -1.91 -1.61 -17.00
N ASP A 80 -2.07 -2.85 -17.47
CA ASP A 80 -1.49 -3.36 -18.72
C ASP A 80 -2.01 -2.56 -19.95
N ALA A 81 -3.32 -2.29 -19.98
CA ALA A 81 -3.94 -1.49 -21.02
C ALA A 81 -3.44 -0.04 -21.09
N GLU A 82 -3.00 0.53 -19.96
CA GLU A 82 -2.46 1.89 -19.86
C GLU A 82 -0.92 1.89 -19.62
N LYS A 83 -0.22 0.79 -19.97
CA LYS A 83 1.21 0.57 -19.70
C LYS A 83 2.10 1.73 -20.14
N GLU A 84 1.96 2.20 -21.39
CA GLU A 84 2.78 3.29 -21.92
C GLU A 84 2.61 4.57 -21.10
N ASP A 85 1.40 4.88 -20.66
CA ASP A 85 1.12 6.08 -19.89
C ASP A 85 1.70 5.99 -18.48
N PHE A 86 1.61 4.82 -17.82
CA PHE A 86 2.28 4.58 -16.54
C PHE A 86 3.79 4.71 -16.64
N ALA A 87 4.40 4.10 -17.67
CA ALA A 87 5.84 4.16 -17.89
C ALA A 87 6.32 5.58 -18.16
N LYS A 88 5.57 6.35 -18.97
CA LYS A 88 5.88 7.77 -19.24
C LYS A 88 5.78 8.60 -17.96
N LEU A 89 4.76 8.39 -17.13
CA LEU A 89 4.61 9.08 -15.86
C LEU A 89 5.78 8.82 -14.91
N ASP A 90 6.16 7.55 -14.72
CA ASP A 90 7.32 7.20 -13.90
C ASP A 90 8.63 7.75 -14.48
N CYS A 91 8.80 7.72 -15.81
CA CYS A 91 9.96 8.31 -16.47
C CYS A 91 10.04 9.83 -16.22
N MET A 92 8.92 10.55 -16.31
CA MET A 92 8.89 12.02 -16.16
C MET A 92 8.98 12.45 -14.69
N ASP A 93 8.27 11.77 -13.77
CA ASP A 93 8.16 12.17 -12.37
C ASP A 93 9.38 11.71 -11.55
N HIS A 94 10.01 10.58 -11.93
CA HIS A 94 11.17 10.02 -11.24
C HIS A 94 12.50 10.30 -11.95
N GLY A 95 12.51 10.36 -13.29
CA GLY A 95 13.73 10.56 -14.11
C GLY A 95 14.45 9.26 -14.47
N LYS A 96 13.82 8.09 -14.28
CA LYS A 96 14.40 6.81 -14.72
C LYS A 96 14.30 6.64 -16.23
N PRO A 97 15.17 5.81 -16.87
CA PRO A 97 15.05 5.49 -18.28
C PRO A 97 13.68 4.87 -18.58
N LEU A 98 13.07 5.24 -19.72
CA LEU A 98 11.76 4.74 -20.13
C LEU A 98 11.70 3.20 -20.17
N ARG A 99 12.73 2.55 -20.66
CA ARG A 99 12.83 1.08 -20.70
C ARG A 99 12.73 0.44 -19.30
N GLU A 100 13.32 1.06 -18.29
CA GLU A 100 13.23 0.59 -16.89
C GLU A 100 11.81 0.83 -16.36
N ALA A 101 11.20 1.95 -16.68
CA ALA A 101 9.82 2.23 -16.29
C ALA A 101 8.82 1.25 -16.94
N GLU A 102 9.03 0.88 -18.20
CA GLU A 102 8.23 -0.15 -18.89
C GLU A 102 8.33 -1.52 -18.20
N ALA A 103 9.55 -1.92 -17.81
CA ALA A 103 9.77 -3.17 -17.06
C ALA A 103 9.11 -3.14 -15.68
N ASP A 104 9.16 -2.01 -14.98
CA ASP A 104 8.51 -1.84 -13.68
C ASP A 104 6.98 -1.97 -13.78
N VAL A 105 6.38 -1.48 -14.87
CA VAL A 105 4.94 -1.65 -15.11
C VAL A 105 4.59 -3.10 -15.39
N ASP A 106 5.41 -3.82 -16.18
CA ASP A 106 5.24 -5.25 -16.41
C ASP A 106 5.28 -6.04 -15.10
N ASP A 107 6.26 -5.75 -14.25
CA ASP A 107 6.39 -6.39 -12.94
C ASP A 107 5.21 -6.04 -12.01
N ALA A 108 4.67 -4.83 -12.09
CA ALA A 108 3.47 -4.45 -11.34
C ALA A 108 2.24 -5.27 -11.79
N VAL A 109 2.04 -5.43 -13.10
CA VAL A 109 0.98 -6.29 -13.67
C VAL A 109 1.15 -7.73 -13.22
N HIS A 110 2.36 -8.28 -13.33
CA HIS A 110 2.68 -9.65 -12.90
C HIS A 110 2.43 -9.85 -11.41
N CYS A 111 2.73 -8.86 -10.58
CA CYS A 111 2.51 -8.92 -9.14
C CYS A 111 1.01 -9.08 -8.80
N PHE A 112 0.13 -8.28 -9.39
CA PHE A 112 -1.31 -8.44 -9.19
C PHE A 112 -1.81 -9.79 -9.70
N ARG A 113 -1.37 -10.23 -10.89
CA ARG A 113 -1.73 -11.55 -11.45
C ARG A 113 -1.24 -12.70 -10.57
N TYR A 114 -0.04 -12.58 -9.98
CA TYR A 114 0.50 -13.56 -9.05
C TYR A 114 -0.39 -13.73 -7.80
N TYR A 115 -0.73 -12.63 -7.13
CA TYR A 115 -1.57 -12.68 -5.93
C TYR A 115 -3.01 -13.09 -6.24
N ALA A 116 -3.55 -12.75 -7.39
CA ALA A 116 -4.84 -13.26 -7.85
C ALA A 116 -4.80 -14.78 -8.04
N GLY A 117 -3.73 -15.32 -8.64
CA GLY A 117 -3.51 -16.77 -8.76
C GLY A 117 -3.39 -17.45 -7.40
N LEU A 118 -2.67 -16.83 -6.46
CA LEU A 118 -2.49 -17.37 -5.11
C LEU A 118 -3.82 -17.49 -4.35
N LEU A 119 -4.75 -16.56 -4.52
CA LEU A 119 -6.08 -16.61 -3.91
C LEU A 119 -6.94 -17.79 -4.38
N LYS A 120 -6.68 -18.31 -5.58
CA LYS A 120 -7.38 -19.47 -6.14
C LYS A 120 -6.80 -20.80 -5.68
N MET A 121 -5.69 -20.79 -4.95
CA MET A 121 -5.07 -21.97 -4.37
C MET A 121 -5.68 -22.30 -3.00
N PRO A 122 -5.75 -23.57 -2.58
CA PRO A 122 -6.13 -23.94 -1.22
C PRO A 122 -5.24 -23.24 -0.20
N GLN A 123 -5.85 -22.67 0.82
CA GLN A 123 -5.15 -21.96 1.90
C GLN A 123 -5.25 -22.75 3.20
N GLY A 124 -4.13 -22.82 3.92
CA GLY A 124 -4.04 -23.55 5.18
C GLY A 124 -3.77 -25.06 5.04
N GLY A 125 -3.62 -25.73 6.17
CA GLY A 125 -3.37 -27.16 6.26
C GLY A 125 -4.23 -27.82 7.33
N VAL A 126 -4.44 -29.12 7.20
CA VAL A 126 -5.11 -29.96 8.20
C VAL A 126 -4.11 -31.00 8.70
N TYR A 127 -4.01 -31.14 10.00
CA TYR A 127 -3.05 -32.02 10.66
C TYR A 127 -3.75 -32.91 11.68
N GLU A 128 -3.42 -34.21 11.66
CA GLU A 128 -3.76 -35.11 12.77
C GLU A 128 -2.63 -35.08 13.80
N VAL A 129 -2.98 -34.73 15.04
CA VAL A 129 -2.05 -34.74 16.17
C VAL A 129 -2.48 -35.83 17.12
N ASN A 130 -1.59 -36.83 17.37
CA ASN A 130 -1.77 -37.89 18.36
C ASN A 130 -0.88 -37.57 19.57
N GLU A 131 -1.43 -36.83 20.53
CA GLU A 131 -0.80 -36.65 21.83
C GLU A 131 -1.62 -37.39 22.89
N GLY A 132 -1.05 -37.61 24.07
CA GLY A 132 -1.59 -38.49 25.14
C GLY A 132 -3.05 -38.28 25.56
N PHE A 133 -3.78 -37.35 24.95
CA PHE A 133 -5.21 -37.07 25.15
C PHE A 133 -6.14 -37.59 24.07
N GLY A 134 -5.61 -38.34 23.06
CA GLY A 134 -6.37 -38.87 21.92
C GLY A 134 -6.07 -38.20 20.59
N LYS A 135 -6.88 -38.54 19.56
CA LYS A 135 -6.75 -37.96 18.21
C LYS A 135 -7.37 -36.57 18.18
N MET A 136 -6.55 -35.57 17.79
CA MET A 136 -6.99 -34.20 17.55
C MET A 136 -6.82 -33.83 16.06
N HIS A 137 -7.79 -33.07 15.53
CA HIS A 137 -7.67 -32.43 14.24
C HIS A 137 -7.26 -30.97 14.44
N SER A 138 -6.09 -30.60 13.94
CA SER A 138 -5.61 -29.22 13.90
C SER A 138 -5.67 -28.69 12.46
N TYR A 139 -6.13 -27.44 12.31
CA TYR A 139 -6.14 -26.79 10.99
C TYR A 139 -5.69 -25.33 11.11
N THR A 140 -5.12 -24.82 10.05
CA THR A 140 -4.73 -23.40 9.95
C THR A 140 -5.72 -22.62 9.11
N VAL A 141 -6.06 -21.41 9.54
CA VAL A 141 -6.90 -20.46 8.81
C VAL A 141 -6.07 -19.20 8.57
N HIS A 142 -6.07 -18.71 7.34
CA HIS A 142 -5.48 -17.43 7.00
C HIS A 142 -6.54 -16.33 7.09
N GLU A 143 -6.33 -15.36 7.96
CA GLU A 143 -7.23 -14.24 8.15
C GLU A 143 -6.54 -12.92 7.83
N PRO A 144 -7.26 -11.90 7.32
CA PRO A 144 -6.69 -10.57 7.14
C PRO A 144 -6.29 -9.96 8.48
N VAL A 145 -5.19 -9.21 8.47
CA VAL A 145 -4.62 -8.59 9.67
C VAL A 145 -5.46 -7.41 10.17
N GLY A 146 -6.00 -6.61 9.24
CA GLY A 146 -6.76 -5.42 9.59
C GLY A 146 -6.48 -4.22 8.70
N VAL A 147 -6.21 -3.07 9.31
CA VAL A 147 -5.79 -1.84 8.63
C VAL A 147 -4.28 -1.87 8.41
N CYS A 148 -3.85 -1.79 7.16
CA CYS A 148 -2.44 -1.83 6.77
C CYS A 148 -1.96 -0.44 6.31
N GLY A 149 -0.96 0.10 7.00
CA GLY A 149 -0.21 1.28 6.56
C GLY A 149 0.91 0.89 5.61
N LEU A 150 0.87 1.38 4.39
CA LEU A 150 1.83 1.05 3.34
C LEU A 150 2.64 2.29 2.97
N ILE A 151 3.95 2.28 3.24
CA ILE A 151 4.83 3.44 3.02
C ILE A 151 5.95 3.04 2.07
N THR A 152 6.12 3.78 0.96
CA THR A 152 7.07 3.46 -0.10
C THR A 152 8.06 4.59 -0.38
N PRO A 153 9.28 4.26 -0.86
CA PRO A 153 10.29 5.20 -1.28
C PRO A 153 10.00 5.75 -2.69
N TRP A 154 10.96 6.52 -3.21
CA TRP A 154 10.87 7.20 -4.49
C TRP A 154 11.45 6.41 -5.68
N ASN A 155 12.32 5.41 -5.45
CA ASN A 155 13.13 4.79 -6.50
C ASN A 155 12.35 3.85 -7.45
N TYR A 156 11.22 3.29 -7.00
CA TYR A 156 10.29 2.48 -7.81
C TYR A 156 8.85 2.87 -7.44
N PRO A 157 8.35 4.03 -7.92
CA PRO A 157 7.12 4.62 -7.40
C PRO A 157 5.91 3.68 -7.52
N LEU A 158 5.56 3.27 -8.74
CA LEU A 158 4.46 2.34 -8.99
C LEU A 158 4.75 0.95 -8.39
N LEU A 159 5.90 0.37 -8.76
CA LEU A 159 6.21 -1.03 -8.47
C LEU A 159 6.28 -1.32 -6.97
N MET A 160 6.96 -0.47 -6.18
CA MET A 160 7.00 -0.61 -4.72
C MET A 160 5.63 -0.41 -4.07
N GLY A 161 4.78 0.44 -4.64
CA GLY A 161 3.38 0.57 -4.24
C GLY A 161 2.64 -0.74 -4.45
N VAL A 162 2.73 -1.32 -5.64
CA VAL A 162 2.06 -2.57 -6.02
C VAL A 162 2.57 -3.75 -5.18
N TRP A 163 3.87 -3.87 -4.91
CA TRP A 163 4.42 -4.94 -4.06
C TRP A 163 3.85 -4.95 -2.63
N LYS A 164 3.26 -3.84 -2.18
CA LYS A 164 2.58 -3.75 -0.89
C LYS A 164 1.07 -3.82 -1.03
N LEU A 165 0.50 -3.15 -2.03
CA LEU A 165 -0.94 -3.11 -2.26
C LEU A 165 -1.49 -4.48 -2.67
N ALA A 166 -0.86 -5.16 -3.63
CA ALA A 166 -1.37 -6.44 -4.13
C ALA A 166 -1.49 -7.52 -3.04
N PRO A 167 -0.46 -7.83 -2.23
CA PRO A 167 -0.61 -8.81 -1.14
C PRO A 167 -1.58 -8.35 -0.05
N ALA A 168 -1.59 -7.06 0.31
CA ALA A 168 -2.49 -6.55 1.34
C ALA A 168 -3.96 -6.68 0.91
N LEU A 169 -4.27 -6.31 -0.33
CA LEU A 169 -5.61 -6.42 -0.90
C LEU A 169 -6.00 -7.90 -1.12
N ALA A 170 -5.09 -8.74 -1.63
CA ALA A 170 -5.33 -10.16 -1.77
C ALA A 170 -5.75 -10.80 -0.44
N ALA A 171 -5.07 -10.46 0.65
CA ALA A 171 -5.40 -10.97 1.97
C ALA A 171 -6.71 -10.40 2.57
N GLY A 172 -7.39 -9.45 1.91
CA GLY A 172 -8.64 -8.85 2.38
C GLY A 172 -8.47 -7.72 3.39
N ASN A 173 -7.30 -7.11 3.48
CA ASN A 173 -7.04 -5.97 4.34
C ASN A 173 -7.58 -4.67 3.74
N SER A 174 -7.86 -3.68 4.60
CA SER A 174 -8.03 -2.28 4.19
C SER A 174 -6.71 -1.53 4.31
N VAL A 175 -6.42 -0.64 3.35
CA VAL A 175 -5.09 -0.04 3.24
C VAL A 175 -5.13 1.49 3.31
N VAL A 176 -4.08 2.05 3.93
CA VAL A 176 -3.71 3.46 3.85
C VAL A 176 -2.33 3.53 3.22
N PHE A 177 -2.28 3.91 1.95
CA PHE A 177 -1.06 3.95 1.16
C PHE A 177 -0.47 5.36 1.11
N LYS A 178 0.82 5.46 1.34
CA LYS A 178 1.59 6.71 1.31
C LYS A 178 2.84 6.53 0.44
N PRO A 179 2.83 6.96 -0.83
CA PRO A 179 4.01 7.00 -1.68
C PRO A 179 4.99 8.08 -1.22
N SER A 180 6.21 8.06 -1.71
CA SER A 180 7.13 9.19 -1.55
C SER A 180 6.53 10.47 -2.11
N SER A 181 6.73 11.61 -1.44
CA SER A 181 6.29 12.91 -1.95
C SER A 181 7.05 13.41 -3.18
N ASN A 182 8.16 12.75 -3.55
CA ASN A 182 8.99 13.14 -4.69
C ASN A 182 8.49 12.58 -6.02
N CYS A 183 7.71 11.48 -6.00
CA CYS A 183 7.20 10.80 -7.20
C CYS A 183 5.86 10.17 -6.85
N VAL A 184 4.76 10.79 -7.26
CA VAL A 184 3.41 10.38 -6.86
C VAL A 184 2.48 10.07 -8.03
N LEU A 185 2.82 10.54 -9.25
CA LEU A 185 1.86 10.60 -10.36
C LEU A 185 1.36 9.23 -10.78
N SER A 186 2.22 8.23 -10.91
CA SER A 186 1.81 6.87 -11.23
C SER A 186 0.98 6.22 -10.12
N CYS A 187 1.27 6.55 -8.86
CA CYS A 187 0.47 6.09 -7.72
C CYS A 187 -0.94 6.71 -7.72
N VAL A 188 -1.06 8.00 -8.00
CA VAL A 188 -2.37 8.67 -8.15
C VAL A 188 -3.15 8.06 -9.30
N LYS A 189 -2.51 7.83 -10.46
CA LYS A 189 -3.13 7.17 -11.61
C LYS A 189 -3.63 5.77 -11.27
N LEU A 190 -2.88 4.99 -10.47
CA LEU A 190 -3.32 3.67 -9.99
C LEU A 190 -4.61 3.76 -9.14
N PHE A 191 -4.75 4.76 -8.30
CA PHE A 191 -5.97 4.97 -7.52
C PHE A 191 -7.17 5.37 -8.39
N GLY A 192 -6.94 6.02 -9.53
CA GLY A 192 -7.95 6.22 -10.57
C GLY A 192 -8.46 4.89 -11.18
N ILE A 193 -7.60 3.87 -11.29
CA ILE A 193 -8.02 2.52 -11.67
C ILE A 193 -8.91 1.90 -10.58
N PHE A 194 -8.52 2.02 -9.30
CA PHE A 194 -9.34 1.51 -8.19
C PHE A 194 -10.74 2.14 -8.15
N GLU A 195 -10.84 3.44 -8.41
CA GLU A 195 -12.12 4.15 -8.54
C GLU A 195 -12.95 3.61 -9.71
N LYS A 196 -12.37 3.49 -10.91
CA LYS A 196 -13.05 2.99 -12.13
C LYS A 196 -13.58 1.56 -11.96
N ILE A 197 -12.87 0.71 -11.25
CA ILE A 197 -13.26 -0.68 -10.96
C ILE A 197 -14.34 -0.73 -9.87
N GLY A 198 -14.48 0.33 -9.08
CA GLY A 198 -15.46 0.40 -8.00
C GLY A 198 -15.00 -0.33 -6.74
N MET A 199 -13.75 -0.18 -6.34
CA MET A 199 -13.26 -0.73 -5.07
C MET A 199 -14.16 -0.26 -3.90
N PRO A 200 -14.50 -1.15 -2.94
CA PRO A 200 -15.34 -0.78 -1.81
C PRO A 200 -14.81 0.42 -1.05
N LYS A 201 -15.69 1.35 -0.65
CA LYS A 201 -15.31 2.57 0.05
C LYS A 201 -14.47 2.28 1.28
N GLY A 202 -13.37 3.02 1.44
CA GLY A 202 -12.43 2.88 2.54
C GLY A 202 -11.50 1.66 2.48
N SER A 203 -11.70 0.70 1.54
CA SER A 203 -10.78 -0.44 1.38
C SER A 203 -9.40 -0.01 0.90
N VAL A 204 -9.34 1.03 0.07
CA VAL A 204 -8.13 1.66 -0.43
C VAL A 204 -8.15 3.16 -0.16
N ASN A 205 -7.08 3.69 0.43
CA ASN A 205 -6.92 5.10 0.72
C ASN A 205 -5.51 5.55 0.35
N LEU A 206 -5.39 6.70 -0.34
CA LEU A 206 -4.12 7.32 -0.75
C LEU A 206 -3.90 8.60 0.04
N ILE A 207 -2.77 8.68 0.72
CA ILE A 207 -2.30 9.89 1.40
C ILE A 207 -1.06 10.43 0.69
N LEU A 208 -1.11 11.71 0.34
CA LEU A 208 0.02 12.45 -0.20
C LEU A 208 0.58 13.39 0.88
N GLY A 209 1.86 13.75 0.78
CA GLY A 209 2.50 14.67 1.71
C GLY A 209 3.80 14.17 2.32
N PRO A 210 4.46 15.02 3.15
CA PRO A 210 5.80 14.77 3.65
C PRO A 210 5.83 13.56 4.61
N GLY A 211 6.83 12.68 4.41
CA GLY A 211 6.98 11.45 5.18
C GLY A 211 7.11 11.66 6.69
N GLY A 212 7.78 12.75 7.10
CA GLY A 212 7.93 13.13 8.50
C GLY A 212 6.62 13.50 9.21
N ILE A 213 5.57 13.84 8.46
CA ILE A 213 4.25 14.16 9.01
C ILE A 213 3.31 12.97 8.76
N THR A 214 3.00 12.70 7.50
CA THR A 214 1.97 11.72 7.13
C THR A 214 2.42 10.28 7.38
N GLY A 215 3.68 9.93 7.05
CA GLY A 215 4.22 8.61 7.29
C GLY A 215 4.37 8.29 8.78
N ASN A 216 4.85 9.25 9.56
CA ASN A 216 4.95 9.11 11.01
C ASN A 216 3.57 8.92 11.64
N ARG A 217 2.56 9.68 11.22
CA ARG A 217 1.20 9.54 11.77
C ARG A 217 0.60 8.17 11.52
N ILE A 218 0.82 7.59 10.32
CA ILE A 218 0.41 6.21 10.02
C ILE A 218 1.05 5.23 11.01
N ALA A 219 2.36 5.36 11.25
CA ALA A 219 3.09 4.48 12.16
C ALA A 219 2.68 4.63 13.64
N GLU A 220 2.35 5.84 14.08
CA GLU A 220 1.96 6.13 15.47
C GLU A 220 0.54 5.67 15.80
N SER A 221 -0.35 5.63 14.81
CA SER A 221 -1.76 5.33 15.05
C SER A 221 -1.97 3.91 15.57
N LYS A 222 -2.71 3.80 16.69
CA LYS A 222 -3.11 2.51 17.27
C LYS A 222 -4.19 1.80 16.46
N ASP A 223 -4.85 2.50 15.55
CA ASP A 223 -5.87 1.98 14.65
C ASP A 223 -5.28 1.39 13.35
N VAL A 224 -3.94 1.38 13.23
CA VAL A 224 -3.20 0.67 12.18
C VAL A 224 -2.66 -0.62 12.77
N ASP A 225 -3.12 -1.76 12.24
CA ASP A 225 -2.76 -3.09 12.74
C ASP A 225 -1.40 -3.56 12.22
N MET A 226 -1.03 -3.16 11.00
CA MET A 226 0.24 -3.51 10.36
C MET A 226 0.82 -2.32 9.60
N VAL A 227 2.14 -2.13 9.68
CA VAL A 227 2.86 -1.18 8.83
C VAL A 227 3.90 -1.93 8.01
N THR A 228 3.91 -1.71 6.70
CA THR A 228 5.01 -2.11 5.83
C THR A 228 5.69 -0.87 5.29
N PHE A 229 6.98 -0.75 5.55
CA PHE A 229 7.82 0.38 5.20
C PHE A 229 8.98 -0.08 4.31
N THR A 230 9.22 0.66 3.24
CA THR A 230 10.46 0.58 2.48
C THR A 230 11.01 1.99 2.33
N GLY A 231 12.29 2.18 2.67
CA GLY A 231 12.92 3.50 2.62
C GLY A 231 14.32 3.50 3.25
N SER A 232 14.73 4.65 3.77
CA SER A 232 16.04 4.79 4.42
C SER A 232 16.12 4.04 5.75
N THR A 233 17.32 3.73 6.18
CA THR A 233 17.62 3.15 7.50
C THR A 233 17.05 4.01 8.63
N GLU A 234 17.26 5.33 8.57
CA GLU A 234 16.74 6.29 9.54
C GLU A 234 15.22 6.25 9.59
N GLY A 235 14.55 6.25 8.42
CA GLY A 235 13.10 6.10 8.33
C GLY A 235 12.60 4.79 8.93
N SER A 236 13.32 3.69 8.72
CA SER A 236 12.97 2.38 9.30
C SER A 236 13.00 2.40 10.82
N PHE A 237 14.02 3.01 11.43
CA PHE A 237 14.12 3.17 12.88
C PHE A 237 13.00 4.07 13.42
N SER A 238 12.72 5.18 12.73
CA SER A 238 11.65 6.09 13.12
C SER A 238 10.29 5.39 13.11
N VAL A 239 9.95 4.68 12.04
CA VAL A 239 8.70 3.93 11.91
C VAL A 239 8.61 2.82 12.96
N ALA A 240 9.68 2.05 13.17
CA ALA A 240 9.71 0.98 14.18
C ALA A 240 9.45 1.52 15.60
N SER A 241 10.13 2.59 15.97
CA SER A 241 9.96 3.24 17.29
C SER A 241 8.53 3.75 17.49
N LYS A 242 7.96 4.41 16.48
CA LYS A 242 6.60 4.97 16.51
C LYS A 242 5.53 3.87 16.54
N PHE A 243 5.77 2.78 15.85
CA PHE A 243 4.90 1.60 15.90
C PHE A 243 4.97 0.84 17.24
N GLY A 244 5.90 1.21 18.13
CA GLY A 244 6.01 0.68 19.49
C GLY A 244 6.97 -0.49 19.64
N ILE A 245 7.87 -0.71 18.66
CA ILE A 245 8.91 -1.75 18.76
C ILE A 245 10.09 -1.20 19.53
N LYS A 246 10.31 -1.74 20.73
CA LYS A 246 11.35 -1.31 21.66
C LYS A 246 12.74 -1.90 21.38
N SER A 247 12.83 -2.98 20.59
CA SER A 247 14.11 -3.65 20.33
C SER A 247 14.59 -3.37 18.90
N THR A 248 15.65 -2.62 18.77
CA THR A 248 16.30 -2.27 17.49
C THR A 248 17.38 -3.29 17.07
N THR A 249 17.63 -4.32 17.87
CA THR A 249 18.78 -5.23 17.68
C THR A 249 18.67 -6.09 16.41
N SER A 250 17.44 -6.44 15.98
CA SER A 250 17.23 -7.17 14.71
C SER A 250 17.26 -6.25 13.48
N LEU A 251 16.88 -4.98 13.64
CA LEU A 251 16.91 -3.97 12.58
C LEU A 251 18.33 -3.53 12.21
N SER A 252 19.24 -3.49 13.18
CA SER A 252 20.62 -2.99 12.98
C SER A 252 21.46 -3.81 12.01
N LYS A 253 21.17 -5.11 11.85
CA LYS A 253 21.91 -6.00 10.94
C LYS A 253 21.38 -6.01 9.51
N SER A 254 20.07 -5.77 9.31
CA SER A 254 19.42 -5.74 7.99
C SER A 254 19.39 -4.36 7.34
N ALA A 255 19.56 -3.31 8.13
CA ALA A 255 19.29 -1.92 7.75
C ALA A 255 20.43 -1.21 6.98
N ARG A 256 21.47 -1.90 6.57
CA ARG A 256 22.59 -1.26 5.81
C ARG A 256 22.30 -1.04 4.33
N TYR A 257 21.20 -1.63 3.82
CA TYR A 257 20.75 -1.51 2.43
C TYR A 257 19.22 -1.41 2.43
N ALA A 258 18.62 -0.61 1.58
CA ALA A 258 17.21 -0.30 1.43
C ALA A 258 16.26 -1.23 2.24
N CYS A 259 15.87 -0.80 3.44
CA CYS A 259 15.21 -1.68 4.40
C CYS A 259 13.72 -1.82 4.04
N CYS A 260 13.29 -3.03 3.71
CA CYS A 260 11.88 -3.39 3.72
C CYS A 260 11.56 -4.04 5.07
N VAL A 261 10.70 -3.41 5.87
CA VAL A 261 10.30 -3.91 7.17
C VAL A 261 8.77 -3.99 7.27
N ILE A 262 8.31 -5.04 7.91
CA ILE A 262 6.89 -5.28 8.20
C ILE A 262 6.75 -5.37 9.72
N PHE A 263 5.87 -4.55 10.25
CA PHE A 263 5.53 -4.54 11.67
C PHE A 263 4.06 -4.86 11.84
N CYS A 264 3.72 -5.83 12.68
CA CYS A 264 2.35 -6.21 13.00
C CYS A 264 2.10 -6.03 14.51
N ARG A 265 0.97 -5.41 14.90
CA ARG A 265 0.57 -5.22 16.30
C ARG A 265 -0.13 -6.45 16.89
N ARG A 266 -0.77 -7.23 16.04
CA ARG A 266 -1.38 -8.49 16.50
C ARG A 266 -0.27 -9.51 16.65
N ALA A 267 0.13 -9.78 17.91
CA ALA A 267 0.81 -11.01 18.21
C ALA A 267 -0.17 -12.15 17.87
N SER A 268 0.21 -13.03 16.95
CA SER A 268 -0.42 -14.34 16.87
C SER A 268 -0.29 -14.99 18.26
N VAL A 269 -1.41 -15.24 18.90
CA VAL A 269 -1.51 -16.06 20.10
C VAL A 269 -1.19 -17.49 19.74
#